data_ee25c7fa7657429b1b59138c639609f6
#
_entry.id   ee25c7fa7657429b1b59138c639609f6
#
_cell.length_a   1.000
_cell.length_b   1.000
_cell.length_c   1.000
_cell.angle_alpha   90.00
_cell.angle_beta   90.00
_cell.angle_gamma   90.00
#
_symmetry.space_group_name_H-M   'P 1'
#
loop_
_entity.id
_entity.type
_entity.pdbx_description
1 polymer ?
#
loop_
_entity_poly.entity_id
_entity_poly.type
_entity_poly.pdbx_seq_one_letter_code
_entity_poly.pdbx_strand_id
1 'polypeptide(L)'
;LNKDDILKRFSDHGQTAPKDESALGCWPFVEERGSRVADVSNDGRHGQIINKGTWMIGGPSFDAGAIGRHDTSYDPSKDPNRGHGLRLASDELYNARWEVSHRFGIPADAKSGVYAGRFDFEMDGKPMRYFTTFVVRRPESRSKAPLLVLVSSNTWLAYNSAPFPVNHGPEKIMMGTEGLASSHPDAATYSCYRDHRAGQPTYKIGLKLPWPAAGPNKTYINQSYSHLLRGERFLHLWLDQHDYEYDVITDRDLDSNPEILKDYQVVCLNGHSEYWSDRAYDGLDNYLKAGGAAMVMSGNTMFWRVSFDDSDEVMEVRKFGTGIGGRQAAQVGELYHSHDFKRGSLMRFCGYPAWKVIGLTCIGWGTAFKPYTVDQPDHFLFNHPYATGLKKGDTFGFISDDVGAVGHEFDVRLSTLQRATNDPVMEGLVEPDGIITVARSHHERQILDFNAEGHKPRVGDEDTIAEMIYWERPEGGRVFHTGSIASAWGVFHDENLSKLVRNVLHHFGVKGKAD
;
A
#
# COMPACT_ATOMS: atom_id res chain seq x y z
N LEU A 1 31.99 -37.97 9.69
CA LEU A 1 32.51 -36.68 10.15
C LEU A 1 32.77 -36.73 11.64
N ASN A 2 33.94 -36.36 12.09
CA ASN A 2 34.24 -36.17 13.50
C ASN A 2 33.76 -34.80 13.99
N LYS A 3 33.88 -34.51 15.29
CA LYS A 3 33.43 -33.26 15.89
C LYS A 3 34.13 -32.03 15.28
N ASP A 4 35.41 -32.15 14.98
CA ASP A 4 36.24 -31.05 14.45
C ASP A 4 35.85 -30.73 13.01
N ASP A 5 35.54 -31.73 12.18
CA ASP A 5 35.00 -31.56 10.85
C ASP A 5 33.65 -30.83 10.85
N ILE A 6 32.78 -31.16 11.80
CA ILE A 6 31.47 -30.50 11.97
C ILE A 6 31.67 -29.04 12.37
N LEU A 7 32.53 -28.79 13.36
CA LEU A 7 32.84 -27.44 13.82
C LEU A 7 33.45 -26.59 12.72
N LYS A 8 34.39 -27.17 11.95
CA LYS A 8 35.00 -26.49 10.81
C LYS A 8 33.95 -26.10 9.76
N ARG A 9 33.06 -27.01 9.39
CA ARG A 9 31.97 -26.71 8.44
C ARG A 9 30.99 -25.68 8.96
N PHE A 10 30.67 -25.74 10.24
CA PHE A 10 29.85 -24.73 10.89
C PHE A 10 30.53 -23.35 10.85
N SER A 11 31.82 -23.27 11.15
CA SER A 11 32.58 -22.02 11.12
C SER A 11 32.80 -21.47 9.72
N ASP A 12 32.78 -22.34 8.70
CA ASP A 12 32.88 -21.95 7.28
C ASP A 12 31.57 -21.36 6.72
N HIS A 13 30.49 -21.42 7.51
CA HIS A 13 29.18 -20.88 7.15
C HIS A 13 28.65 -21.35 5.78
N GLY A 14 29.07 -22.52 5.31
CA GLY A 14 28.65 -23.08 4.02
C GLY A 14 29.28 -22.45 2.79
N GLN A 15 30.32 -21.65 2.96
CA GLN A 15 31.01 -20.96 1.84
C GLN A 15 31.92 -21.90 1.06
N THR A 16 32.38 -22.98 1.65
CA THR A 16 33.28 -23.94 0.99
C THR A 16 32.53 -25.22 0.62
N ALA A 17 32.52 -25.55 -0.67
CA ALA A 17 32.01 -26.84 -1.11
C ALA A 17 32.82 -27.99 -0.48
N PRO A 18 32.15 -29.07 0.01
CA PRO A 18 32.86 -30.22 0.55
C PRO A 18 33.64 -30.92 -0.59
N LYS A 19 34.96 -31.11 -0.34
CA LYS A 19 35.84 -31.86 -1.25
C LYS A 19 35.92 -33.35 -0.86
N ASP A 20 35.18 -33.76 0.11
CA ASP A 20 35.18 -35.10 0.68
C ASP A 20 34.33 -36.02 -0.18
N GLU A 21 34.91 -37.13 -0.66
CA GLU A 21 34.20 -38.15 -1.44
C GLU A 21 33.06 -38.83 -0.69
N SER A 22 33.03 -38.72 0.65
CA SER A 22 31.91 -39.22 1.45
C SER A 22 30.73 -38.28 1.57
N ALA A 23 30.84 -37.05 1.04
CA ALA A 23 29.77 -36.08 1.03
C ALA A 23 28.69 -36.46 0.01
N LEU A 24 27.54 -36.93 0.49
CA LEU A 24 26.42 -37.38 -0.34
C LEU A 24 25.65 -36.23 -1.00
N GLY A 25 25.78 -35.02 -0.52
CA GLY A 25 25.15 -33.82 -1.04
C GLY A 25 25.48 -32.57 -0.21
N CYS A 26 25.48 -31.41 -0.85
CA CYS A 26 25.64 -30.11 -0.23
C CYS A 26 24.86 -29.07 -1.01
N TRP A 27 23.87 -28.48 -0.38
CA TRP A 27 23.00 -27.45 -0.97
C TRP A 27 23.16 -26.14 -0.18
N PRO A 28 24.04 -25.22 -0.62
CA PRO A 28 24.31 -23.99 0.12
C PRO A 28 23.23 -22.91 -0.01
N PHE A 29 22.23 -23.10 -0.86
CA PHE A 29 21.10 -22.18 -1.09
C PHE A 29 21.55 -20.76 -1.51
N VAL A 30 22.44 -20.68 -2.47
CA VAL A 30 23.05 -19.41 -2.92
C VAL A 30 22.54 -18.92 -4.27
N GLU A 31 21.52 -19.58 -4.84
CA GLU A 31 21.01 -19.25 -6.17
C GLU A 31 20.24 -17.95 -6.23
N GLU A 32 19.67 -17.51 -5.13
CA GLU A 32 18.93 -16.25 -4.99
C GLU A 32 17.64 -16.16 -5.82
N ARG A 33 17.51 -16.98 -6.86
CA ARG A 33 16.38 -17.00 -7.81
C ARG A 33 16.12 -18.39 -8.34
N GLY A 34 14.90 -18.54 -8.91
CA GLY A 34 14.52 -19.77 -9.59
C GLY A 34 14.06 -20.88 -8.67
N SER A 35 13.87 -22.06 -9.24
CA SER A 35 13.29 -23.23 -8.59
C SER A 35 14.26 -24.40 -8.44
N ARG A 36 15.51 -24.24 -8.90
CA ARG A 36 16.56 -25.26 -8.75
C ARG A 36 17.46 -24.91 -7.58
N VAL A 37 17.87 -25.91 -6.82
CA VAL A 37 18.85 -25.81 -5.76
C VAL A 37 20.05 -26.67 -6.14
N ALA A 38 21.21 -26.06 -6.30
CA ALA A 38 22.41 -26.78 -6.75
C ALA A 38 23.02 -27.59 -5.61
N ASP A 39 23.28 -28.85 -5.89
CA ASP A 39 24.22 -29.64 -5.11
C ASP A 39 25.64 -29.35 -5.61
N VAL A 40 26.48 -28.85 -4.72
CA VAL A 40 27.88 -28.53 -5.02
C VAL A 40 28.83 -29.67 -4.59
N SER A 41 28.31 -30.83 -4.19
CA SER A 41 29.08 -32.06 -4.00
C SER A 41 29.44 -32.72 -5.33
N ASN A 42 30.26 -33.76 -5.28
CA ASN A 42 30.68 -34.50 -6.47
C ASN A 42 29.52 -35.25 -7.16
N ASP A 43 28.43 -35.55 -6.44
CA ASP A 43 27.32 -36.37 -6.93
C ASP A 43 26.30 -35.60 -7.77
N GLY A 44 26.26 -34.27 -7.66
CA GLY A 44 25.38 -33.41 -8.46
C GLY A 44 23.89 -33.67 -8.25
N ARG A 45 23.48 -34.01 -7.03
CA ARG A 45 22.09 -34.33 -6.67
C ARG A 45 21.28 -33.04 -6.50
N HIS A 46 21.09 -32.30 -7.56
CA HIS A 46 20.38 -31.05 -7.57
C HIS A 46 18.94 -31.20 -7.11
N GLY A 47 18.52 -30.27 -6.25
CA GLY A 47 17.13 -30.19 -5.78
C GLY A 47 16.25 -29.36 -6.70
N GLN A 48 14.95 -29.66 -6.68
CA GLN A 48 13.91 -28.87 -7.30
C GLN A 48 12.97 -28.37 -6.22
N ILE A 49 12.74 -27.05 -6.17
CA ILE A 49 11.73 -26.48 -5.28
C ILE A 49 10.35 -26.90 -5.79
N ILE A 50 9.62 -27.61 -4.94
CA ILE A 50 8.23 -27.95 -5.21
C ILE A 50 7.35 -26.83 -4.68
N ASN A 51 6.36 -26.43 -5.46
CA ASN A 51 5.53 -25.27 -5.23
C ASN A 51 6.36 -23.96 -5.32
N LYS A 52 6.32 -23.10 -4.31
CA LYS A 52 7.01 -21.80 -4.32
C LYS A 52 7.92 -21.68 -3.11
N GLY A 53 9.07 -21.07 -3.33
CA GLY A 53 10.02 -20.76 -2.27
C GLY A 53 10.34 -19.26 -2.26
N THR A 54 10.67 -18.76 -1.09
CA THR A 54 11.13 -17.39 -0.93
C THR A 54 12.60 -17.39 -0.58
N TRP A 55 13.43 -16.89 -1.48
CA TRP A 55 14.85 -16.69 -1.23
C TRP A 55 15.03 -15.58 -0.18
N MET A 56 15.94 -15.81 0.75
CA MET A 56 16.14 -14.98 1.93
C MET A 56 17.59 -14.59 2.05
N ILE A 57 17.84 -13.40 2.58
CA ILE A 57 19.12 -13.00 3.16
C ILE A 57 19.11 -13.41 4.62
N GLY A 58 20.28 -13.74 5.17
CA GLY A 58 20.41 -14.08 6.58
C GLY A 58 20.66 -15.57 6.86
N GLY A 59 21.38 -16.23 5.96
CA GLY A 59 21.95 -17.55 6.25
C GLY A 59 23.03 -17.49 7.35
N PRO A 60 23.73 -18.58 7.62
CA PRO A 60 24.69 -18.67 8.73
C PRO A 60 25.83 -17.62 8.70
N SER A 61 26.15 -17.08 7.52
CA SER A 61 27.20 -16.06 7.36
C SER A 61 26.70 -14.62 7.54
N PHE A 62 25.42 -14.40 7.72
CA PHE A 62 24.83 -13.07 7.87
C PHE A 62 24.90 -12.57 9.31
N ASP A 63 25.59 -11.47 9.54
CA ASP A 63 25.62 -10.81 10.84
C ASP A 63 24.58 -9.70 10.92
N ALA A 64 23.36 -10.07 11.34
CA ALA A 64 22.27 -9.13 11.57
C ALA A 64 22.58 -8.11 12.67
N GLY A 65 23.52 -8.42 13.59
CA GLY A 65 23.91 -7.51 14.66
C GLY A 65 24.83 -6.38 14.18
N ALA A 66 25.55 -6.60 13.08
CA ALA A 66 26.40 -5.57 12.46
C ALA A 66 25.60 -4.55 11.65
N ILE A 67 24.34 -4.84 11.33
CA ILE A 67 23.48 -4.00 10.50
C ILE A 67 22.42 -3.39 11.39
N GLY A 68 22.40 -2.08 11.51
CA GLY A 68 21.34 -1.37 12.25
C GLY A 68 19.97 -1.61 11.63
N ARG A 69 18.95 -1.80 12.47
CA ARG A 69 17.56 -2.00 12.04
C ARG A 69 17.07 -0.93 11.07
N HIS A 70 17.56 0.29 11.21
CA HIS A 70 17.20 1.45 10.39
C HIS A 70 18.32 1.85 9.41
N ASP A 71 19.34 1.02 9.28
CA ASP A 71 20.42 1.29 8.32
C ASP A 71 19.92 1.08 6.89
N THR A 72 19.72 2.19 6.20
CA THR A 72 19.29 2.22 4.80
C THR A 72 20.46 2.17 3.82
N SER A 73 21.71 2.23 4.33
CA SER A 73 22.92 2.20 3.51
C SER A 73 23.40 0.79 3.17
N TYR A 74 22.92 -0.23 3.91
CA TYR A 74 23.31 -1.61 3.67
C TYR A 74 22.78 -2.11 2.32
N ASP A 75 23.69 -2.57 1.49
CA ASP A 75 23.39 -3.14 0.18
C ASP A 75 23.80 -4.63 0.17
N PRO A 76 22.86 -5.56 0.30
CA PRO A 76 23.17 -6.97 0.34
C PRO A 76 23.81 -7.48 -0.96
N SER A 77 23.62 -6.80 -2.08
CA SER A 77 24.26 -7.21 -3.33
C SER A 77 25.79 -7.06 -3.31
N LYS A 78 26.31 -6.22 -2.39
CA LYS A 78 27.74 -5.93 -2.21
C LYS A 78 28.35 -6.66 -1.01
N ASP A 79 27.53 -7.32 -0.19
CA ASP A 79 28.02 -8.02 1.01
C ASP A 79 28.24 -9.51 0.70
N PRO A 80 29.48 -9.99 0.64
CA PRO A 80 29.76 -11.40 0.42
C PRO A 80 29.38 -12.29 1.60
N ASN A 81 29.16 -11.69 2.79
CA ASN A 81 28.80 -12.40 4.01
C ASN A 81 27.30 -12.33 4.33
N ARG A 82 26.48 -11.83 3.40
CA ARG A 82 25.04 -11.68 3.64
C ARG A 82 24.32 -12.98 3.97
N GLY A 83 24.93 -14.12 3.64
CA GLY A 83 24.31 -15.43 3.78
C GLY A 83 23.08 -15.60 2.89
N HIS A 84 22.68 -16.84 2.74
CA HIS A 84 21.54 -17.21 1.94
C HIS A 84 20.68 -18.21 2.69
N GLY A 85 19.40 -18.22 2.37
CA GLY A 85 18.45 -19.19 2.87
C GLY A 85 17.26 -19.32 1.93
N LEU A 86 16.57 -20.42 2.03
CA LEU A 86 15.35 -20.69 1.28
C LEU A 86 14.22 -20.98 2.26
N ARG A 87 13.21 -20.13 2.27
CA ARG A 87 11.99 -20.37 3.03
C ARG A 87 10.97 -21.09 2.18
N LEU A 88 10.49 -22.21 2.67
CA LEU A 88 9.43 -23.00 2.06
C LEU A 88 8.17 -22.94 2.91
N ALA A 89 7.03 -22.75 2.27
CA ALA A 89 5.72 -22.84 2.87
C ALA A 89 4.81 -23.73 2.03
N SER A 90 4.13 -24.69 2.67
CA SER A 90 3.27 -25.66 1.98
C SER A 90 1.98 -25.05 1.42
N ASP A 91 1.61 -23.87 1.88
CA ASP A 91 0.38 -23.16 1.56
C ASP A 91 0.61 -21.86 0.79
N GLU A 92 1.73 -21.74 0.07
CA GLU A 92 1.97 -20.67 -0.92
C GLU A 92 1.13 -20.90 -2.16
N LEU A 93 0.42 -19.84 -2.58
CA LEU A 93 -0.35 -19.83 -3.82
C LEU A 93 -0.26 -18.46 -4.48
N TYR A 94 0.22 -18.42 -5.74
CA TYR A 94 0.35 -17.19 -6.54
C TYR A 94 -0.56 -17.16 -7.76
N ASN A 95 -1.04 -18.34 -8.18
CA ASN A 95 -1.88 -18.48 -9.35
C ASN A 95 -2.86 -19.64 -9.10
N ALA A 96 -4.14 -19.35 -9.10
CA ALA A 96 -5.20 -20.32 -8.92
C ALA A 96 -5.36 -21.28 -10.12
N ARG A 97 -4.64 -21.02 -11.23
CA ARG A 97 -4.62 -21.84 -12.46
C ARG A 97 -6.00 -22.11 -13.05
N TRP A 98 -6.88 -21.12 -12.96
CA TRP A 98 -8.21 -21.25 -13.54
C TRP A 98 -8.16 -21.32 -15.06
N GLU A 99 -8.97 -22.19 -15.59
CA GLU A 99 -9.33 -22.12 -16.99
C GLU A 99 -10.28 -20.94 -17.23
N VAL A 100 -10.25 -20.42 -18.45
CA VAL A 100 -11.11 -19.29 -18.83
C VAL A 100 -12.57 -19.75 -18.89
N SER A 101 -13.39 -19.33 -17.94
CA SER A 101 -14.82 -19.63 -17.90
C SER A 101 -15.66 -18.64 -18.69
N HIS A 102 -15.25 -17.36 -18.70
CA HIS A 102 -15.99 -16.27 -19.34
C HIS A 102 -15.04 -15.37 -20.14
N ARG A 103 -15.52 -14.86 -21.27
CA ARG A 103 -14.83 -13.85 -22.08
C ARG A 103 -15.79 -12.69 -22.31
N PHE A 104 -15.30 -11.49 -22.07
CA PHE A 104 -16.02 -10.25 -22.29
C PHE A 104 -15.19 -9.31 -23.15
N GLY A 105 -15.75 -8.85 -24.27
CA GLY A 105 -15.13 -7.84 -25.11
C GLY A 105 -15.42 -6.44 -24.53
N ILE A 106 -14.37 -5.67 -24.26
CA ILE A 106 -14.53 -4.28 -23.87
C ILE A 106 -15.04 -3.47 -25.08
N PRO A 107 -16.20 -2.78 -24.98
CA PRO A 107 -16.69 -1.93 -26.07
C PRO A 107 -15.65 -0.85 -26.45
N ALA A 108 -15.54 -0.56 -27.75
CA ALA A 108 -14.56 0.40 -28.24
C ALA A 108 -14.82 1.83 -27.73
N ASP A 109 -16.05 2.13 -27.36
CA ASP A 109 -16.48 3.40 -26.78
C ASP A 109 -16.50 3.42 -25.25
N ALA A 110 -16.09 2.32 -24.60
CA ALA A 110 -16.02 2.26 -23.13
C ALA A 110 -15.14 3.40 -22.60
N LYS A 111 -15.65 4.13 -21.62
CA LYS A 111 -14.89 5.18 -20.93
C LYS A 111 -13.75 4.54 -20.12
N SER A 112 -12.66 5.28 -19.92
CA SER A 112 -11.69 4.92 -18.88
C SER A 112 -12.37 4.94 -17.51
N GLY A 113 -12.11 3.91 -16.69
CA GLY A 113 -12.82 3.79 -15.42
C GLY A 113 -12.64 2.43 -14.76
N VAL A 114 -13.26 2.27 -13.60
CA VAL A 114 -13.31 1.02 -12.86
C VAL A 114 -14.63 0.33 -13.16
N TYR A 115 -14.54 -0.93 -13.55
CA TYR A 115 -15.68 -1.77 -13.92
C TYR A 115 -15.69 -3.05 -13.07
N ALA A 116 -16.86 -3.64 -12.92
CA ALA A 116 -17.00 -4.92 -12.24
C ALA A 116 -17.97 -5.84 -12.96
N GLY A 117 -17.53 -7.04 -13.30
CA GLY A 117 -18.38 -8.15 -13.69
C GLY A 117 -19.06 -8.72 -12.44
N ARG A 118 -20.40 -8.79 -12.43
CA ARG A 118 -21.17 -9.40 -11.35
C ARG A 118 -21.59 -10.81 -11.72
N PHE A 119 -21.29 -11.74 -10.84
CA PHE A 119 -21.68 -13.14 -10.97
C PHE A 119 -22.62 -13.51 -9.82
N ASP A 120 -23.85 -13.87 -10.14
CA ASP A 120 -24.83 -14.40 -9.20
C ASP A 120 -24.93 -15.92 -9.41
N PHE A 121 -24.79 -16.70 -8.35
CA PHE A 121 -24.80 -18.17 -8.40
C PHE A 121 -25.34 -18.74 -7.09
N GLU A 122 -25.49 -20.04 -7.02
CA GLU A 122 -25.86 -20.76 -5.82
C GLU A 122 -24.69 -21.59 -5.30
N MET A 123 -24.46 -21.61 -3.99
CA MET A 123 -23.49 -22.44 -3.32
C MET A 123 -24.11 -22.96 -2.00
N ASP A 124 -24.10 -24.28 -1.84
CA ASP A 124 -24.71 -24.94 -0.68
C ASP A 124 -26.19 -24.59 -0.45
N GLY A 125 -26.96 -24.44 -1.54
CA GLY A 125 -28.37 -24.05 -1.50
C GLY A 125 -28.64 -22.59 -1.11
N LYS A 126 -27.60 -21.76 -1.11
CA LYS A 126 -27.69 -20.32 -0.81
C LYS A 126 -27.32 -19.47 -2.00
N PRO A 127 -28.07 -18.38 -2.26
CA PRO A 127 -27.70 -17.42 -3.29
C PRO A 127 -26.42 -16.70 -2.87
N MET A 128 -25.45 -16.69 -3.78
CA MET A 128 -24.14 -16.06 -3.59
C MET A 128 -23.88 -15.06 -4.72
N ARG A 129 -23.00 -14.11 -4.44
CA ARG A 129 -22.55 -13.10 -5.41
C ARG A 129 -21.05 -12.93 -5.33
N TYR A 130 -20.44 -12.75 -6.49
CA TYR A 130 -19.04 -12.36 -6.59
C TYR A 130 -18.87 -11.24 -7.62
N PHE A 131 -17.90 -10.37 -7.37
CA PHE A 131 -17.53 -9.31 -8.30
C PHE A 131 -16.09 -9.51 -8.76
N THR A 132 -15.90 -9.45 -10.06
CA THR A 132 -14.56 -9.37 -10.66
C THR A 132 -14.33 -7.96 -11.16
N THR A 133 -13.51 -7.21 -10.46
CA THR A 133 -13.19 -5.82 -10.80
C THR A 133 -12.03 -5.76 -11.79
N PHE A 134 -12.13 -4.84 -12.72
CA PHE A 134 -11.06 -4.52 -13.68
C PHE A 134 -11.06 -3.03 -14.02
N VAL A 135 -9.92 -2.55 -14.47
CA VAL A 135 -9.75 -1.16 -14.90
C VAL A 135 -9.71 -1.11 -16.42
N VAL A 136 -10.52 -0.26 -17.01
CA VAL A 136 -10.44 0.07 -18.42
C VAL A 136 -9.62 1.35 -18.56
N ARG A 137 -8.42 1.20 -19.11
CA ARG A 137 -7.56 2.35 -19.41
C ARG A 137 -8.03 3.04 -20.68
N ARG A 138 -7.68 4.31 -20.80
CA ARG A 138 -7.90 5.07 -22.03
C ARG A 138 -7.15 4.40 -23.21
N PRO A 139 -7.79 4.14 -24.34
CA PRO A 139 -7.09 3.67 -25.54
C PRO A 139 -6.22 4.81 -26.11
N GLU A 140 -5.08 4.47 -26.71
CA GLU A 140 -4.17 5.46 -27.30
C GLU A 140 -4.83 6.33 -28.38
N SER A 141 -5.83 5.81 -29.08
CA SER A 141 -6.58 6.50 -30.12
C SER A 141 -7.49 7.63 -29.61
N ARG A 142 -7.74 7.70 -28.29
CA ARG A 142 -8.61 8.71 -27.68
C ARG A 142 -7.77 9.80 -27.01
N SER A 143 -8.22 11.06 -27.09
CA SER A 143 -7.61 12.16 -26.37
C SER A 143 -7.58 11.89 -24.86
N LYS A 144 -6.53 12.35 -24.18
CA LYS A 144 -6.38 12.24 -22.74
C LYS A 144 -7.30 13.22 -22.02
N ALA A 145 -7.86 12.78 -20.90
CA ALA A 145 -8.51 13.67 -19.96
C ALA A 145 -7.46 14.55 -19.23
N PRO A 146 -7.84 15.71 -18.70
CA PRO A 146 -6.92 16.56 -17.94
C PRO A 146 -6.57 15.95 -16.56
N LEU A 147 -7.45 15.12 -16.01
CA LEU A 147 -7.32 14.46 -14.69
C LEU A 147 -7.06 12.97 -14.87
N LEU A 148 -6.06 12.48 -14.16
CA LEU A 148 -5.81 11.06 -13.98
C LEU A 148 -6.15 10.62 -12.55
N VAL A 149 -6.94 9.57 -12.41
CA VAL A 149 -7.21 8.94 -11.10
C VAL A 149 -6.41 7.65 -10.99
N LEU A 150 -5.56 7.58 -9.99
CA LEU A 150 -4.81 6.38 -9.63
C LEU A 150 -5.63 5.58 -8.62
N VAL A 151 -5.97 4.34 -8.95
CA VAL A 151 -6.62 3.42 -8.02
C VAL A 151 -5.59 2.52 -7.35
N SER A 152 -5.83 2.23 -6.07
CA SER A 152 -4.85 1.61 -5.17
C SER A 152 -4.87 0.08 -5.26
N SER A 153 -4.63 -0.47 -6.46
CA SER A 153 -4.72 -1.92 -6.73
C SER A 153 -3.73 -2.76 -5.92
N ASN A 154 -2.55 -2.24 -5.61
CA ASN A 154 -1.60 -2.91 -4.72
C ASN A 154 -2.16 -3.06 -3.32
N THR A 155 -2.84 -2.02 -2.81
CA THR A 155 -3.50 -2.08 -1.51
C THR A 155 -4.65 -3.07 -1.54
N TRP A 156 -5.48 -3.10 -2.60
CA TRP A 156 -6.53 -4.12 -2.73
C TRP A 156 -5.95 -5.53 -2.67
N LEU A 157 -4.83 -5.76 -3.34
CA LEU A 157 -4.15 -7.06 -3.35
C LEU A 157 -3.57 -7.40 -1.98
N ALA A 158 -2.93 -6.46 -1.30
CA ALA A 158 -2.36 -6.67 0.02
C ALA A 158 -3.43 -7.03 1.07
N TYR A 159 -4.60 -6.44 0.98
CA TYR A 159 -5.77 -6.73 1.81
C TYR A 159 -6.66 -7.84 1.25
N ASN A 160 -6.22 -8.48 0.19
CA ASN A 160 -7.00 -9.48 -0.51
C ASN A 160 -7.48 -10.57 0.44
N SER A 161 -8.72 -11.00 0.24
CA SER A 161 -9.34 -12.00 1.11
C SER A 161 -9.37 -11.66 2.61
N ALA A 162 -9.28 -10.36 3.00
CA ALA A 162 -9.51 -10.06 4.41
C ALA A 162 -10.80 -10.75 4.87
N PRO A 163 -10.82 -11.47 5.99
CA PRO A 163 -10.64 -10.91 7.30
C PRO A 163 -9.20 -10.97 7.79
N PHE A 164 -8.89 -10.02 8.59
CA PHE A 164 -7.76 -10.06 9.49
C PHE A 164 -8.10 -10.83 10.75
N PRO A 165 -7.12 -11.37 11.35
CA PRO A 165 -6.12 -12.28 10.81
C PRO A 165 -6.74 -13.67 10.77
N VAL A 166 -6.62 -14.33 9.67
CA VAL A 166 -7.26 -15.64 9.45
C VAL A 166 -6.79 -16.70 10.40
N ASN A 167 -5.55 -16.60 10.84
CA ASN A 167 -4.93 -17.63 11.67
C ASN A 167 -5.04 -17.36 13.18
N HIS A 168 -5.61 -16.23 13.58
CA HIS A 168 -5.61 -15.79 14.98
C HIS A 168 -6.99 -15.76 15.64
N GLY A 169 -7.97 -16.45 15.11
CA GLY A 169 -9.25 -16.58 15.79
C GLY A 169 -10.49 -16.54 14.92
N PRO A 170 -11.67 -16.47 15.52
CA PRO A 170 -12.97 -16.63 14.85
C PRO A 170 -13.37 -15.45 13.97
N GLU A 171 -12.49 -14.51 13.70
CA GLU A 171 -12.79 -13.17 13.23
C GLU A 171 -12.91 -13.08 11.73
N LYS A 172 -13.71 -13.90 11.16
CA LYS A 172 -14.39 -13.68 9.87
C LYS A 172 -15.28 -12.42 9.91
N ILE A 173 -15.24 -11.71 11.02
CA ILE A 173 -16.05 -10.54 11.36
C ILE A 173 -15.89 -9.40 10.37
N MET A 174 -14.75 -9.31 9.70
CA MET A 174 -14.48 -8.18 8.80
C MET A 174 -14.88 -8.43 7.35
N MET A 175 -15.47 -9.58 7.05
CA MET A 175 -15.80 -10.00 5.68
C MET A 175 -17.17 -9.62 5.20
N GLY A 176 -17.94 -9.18 6.06
CA GLY A 176 -19.33 -9.24 6.01
C GLY A 176 -20.04 -8.35 5.03
N THR A 177 -20.24 -8.81 3.84
CA THR A 177 -21.52 -8.51 3.20
C THR A 177 -22.21 -9.85 3.01
N GLU A 178 -23.35 -10.04 3.66
CA GLU A 178 -24.16 -11.24 3.52
C GLU A 178 -24.41 -11.54 2.03
N GLY A 179 -24.25 -12.80 1.65
CA GLY A 179 -24.40 -13.25 0.26
C GLY A 179 -23.19 -13.03 -0.64
N LEU A 180 -22.07 -12.47 -0.18
CA LEU A 180 -20.85 -12.47 -0.95
C LEU A 180 -20.09 -13.79 -0.80
N ALA A 181 -19.59 -14.34 -1.90
CA ALA A 181 -18.82 -15.59 -1.90
C ALA A 181 -17.57 -15.50 -1.00
N SER A 182 -16.96 -14.32 -0.90
CA SER A 182 -15.83 -14.06 -0.01
C SER A 182 -16.18 -14.14 1.48
N SER A 183 -17.46 -14.14 1.84
CA SER A 183 -17.94 -14.31 3.21
C SER A 183 -18.18 -15.77 3.59
N HIS A 184 -18.06 -16.70 2.64
CA HIS A 184 -18.26 -18.11 2.91
C HIS A 184 -17.20 -18.65 3.90
N PRO A 185 -17.57 -19.51 4.87
CA PRO A 185 -16.63 -20.08 5.83
C PRO A 185 -15.40 -20.73 5.25
N ASP A 186 -15.54 -21.39 4.10
CA ASP A 186 -14.46 -22.12 3.44
C ASP A 186 -13.71 -21.26 2.40
N ALA A 187 -14.07 -19.99 2.24
CA ALA A 187 -13.35 -19.11 1.34
C ALA A 187 -11.88 -18.99 1.78
N ALA A 188 -10.99 -19.31 0.86
CA ALA A 188 -9.57 -19.20 1.11
C ALA A 188 -9.16 -17.72 1.25
N THR A 189 -8.19 -17.48 2.11
CA THR A 189 -7.72 -16.13 2.41
C THR A 189 -6.24 -16.03 2.08
N TYR A 190 -5.92 -15.20 1.11
CA TYR A 190 -4.55 -14.91 0.69
C TYR A 190 -4.35 -13.40 0.71
N SER A 191 -3.67 -12.90 1.75
CA SER A 191 -3.38 -11.47 1.93
C SER A 191 -1.99 -11.28 2.53
N CYS A 192 -1.48 -10.08 2.49
CA CYS A 192 -0.23 -9.71 3.18
C CYS A 192 -0.38 -9.63 4.71
N TYR A 193 -1.55 -9.97 5.22
CA TYR A 193 -1.88 -10.02 6.66
C TYR A 193 -2.10 -11.43 7.17
N ARG A 194 -1.91 -12.41 6.30
CA ARG A 194 -2.05 -13.83 6.64
C ARG A 194 -0.71 -14.39 7.09
N ASP A 195 -0.74 -15.26 8.11
CA ASP A 195 0.36 -16.16 8.40
C ASP A 195 0.17 -17.49 7.68
N HIS A 196 1.27 -18.06 7.20
CA HIS A 196 1.30 -19.44 6.73
C HIS A 196 1.00 -20.42 7.89
N ARG A 197 0.55 -21.61 7.57
CA ARG A 197 0.26 -22.66 8.58
C ARG A 197 1.44 -22.94 9.50
N ALA A 198 2.66 -22.76 9.01
CA ALA A 198 3.88 -22.90 9.80
C ALA A 198 4.19 -21.67 10.68
N GLY A 199 3.33 -20.65 10.67
CA GLY A 199 3.45 -19.45 11.49
C GLY A 199 4.39 -18.40 10.94
N GLN A 200 4.75 -18.44 9.66
CA GLN A 200 5.56 -17.42 9.01
C GLN A 200 4.67 -16.40 8.31
N PRO A 201 5.11 -15.13 8.23
CA PRO A 201 4.35 -14.10 7.54
C PRO A 201 4.28 -14.35 6.03
N THR A 202 3.20 -13.90 5.41
CA THR A 202 3.08 -13.88 3.95
C THR A 202 3.89 -12.71 3.39
N TYR A 203 4.92 -13.01 2.62
CA TYR A 203 5.77 -12.01 1.97
C TYR A 203 5.40 -11.77 0.51
N LYS A 204 4.79 -12.75 -0.13
CA LYS A 204 4.45 -12.72 -1.54
C LYS A 204 2.99 -13.06 -1.76
N ILE A 205 2.37 -12.32 -2.68
CA ILE A 205 1.00 -12.58 -3.10
C ILE A 205 0.90 -12.47 -4.62
N GLY A 206 0.25 -13.45 -5.24
CA GLY A 206 0.08 -13.47 -6.68
C GLY A 206 -1.14 -12.70 -7.15
N LEU A 207 -1.06 -12.16 -8.35
CA LEU A 207 -2.16 -11.42 -8.97
C LEU A 207 -3.25 -12.35 -9.50
N LYS A 208 -2.92 -13.60 -9.84
CA LYS A 208 -3.85 -14.59 -10.42
C LYS A 208 -4.59 -15.39 -9.34
N LEU A 209 -5.17 -14.65 -8.40
CA LEU A 209 -5.99 -15.12 -7.30
C LEU A 209 -7.34 -14.40 -7.30
N PRO A 210 -8.36 -14.86 -6.55
CA PRO A 210 -9.57 -14.07 -6.31
C PRO A 210 -9.24 -12.75 -5.62
N TRP A 211 -9.94 -11.68 -6.01
CA TRP A 211 -9.75 -10.34 -5.44
C TRP A 211 -11.02 -9.83 -4.73
N PRO A 212 -11.49 -10.47 -3.65
CA PRO A 212 -12.70 -10.04 -2.96
C PRO A 212 -12.57 -8.63 -2.36
N ALA A 213 -11.35 -8.19 -2.01
CA ALA A 213 -11.10 -6.85 -1.53
C ALA A 213 -11.36 -5.75 -2.57
N ALA A 214 -11.28 -6.09 -3.86
CA ALA A 214 -11.66 -5.22 -4.97
C ALA A 214 -13.16 -5.26 -5.29
N GLY A 215 -13.99 -5.85 -4.44
CA GLY A 215 -15.44 -5.86 -4.61
C GLY A 215 -16.04 -4.47 -4.35
N PRO A 216 -16.86 -3.91 -5.26
CA PRO A 216 -17.36 -2.54 -5.15
C PRO A 216 -18.35 -2.34 -4.00
N ASN A 217 -18.88 -3.42 -3.45
CA ASN A 217 -19.87 -3.42 -2.36
C ASN A 217 -19.31 -4.02 -1.06
N LYS A 218 -18.02 -4.41 -1.05
CA LYS A 218 -17.45 -5.00 0.16
C LYS A 218 -17.32 -3.96 1.26
N THR A 219 -17.94 -4.21 2.38
CA THR A 219 -17.76 -3.41 3.59
C THR A 219 -16.63 -3.94 4.44
N TYR A 220 -16.10 -3.09 5.28
CA TYR A 220 -15.03 -3.39 6.21
C TYR A 220 -15.47 -2.95 7.61
N ILE A 221 -15.13 -3.67 8.64
CA ILE A 221 -15.50 -3.42 10.04
C ILE A 221 -16.97 -3.00 10.22
N ASN A 222 -17.79 -3.85 10.81
CA ASN A 222 -19.18 -3.58 11.19
C ASN A 222 -20.10 -3.05 10.08
N GLN A 223 -19.78 -3.33 8.81
CA GLN A 223 -20.59 -2.94 7.64
C GLN A 223 -20.78 -1.43 7.41
N SER A 224 -20.26 -0.57 8.28
CA SER A 224 -20.43 0.88 8.20
C SER A 224 -19.26 1.62 7.57
N TYR A 225 -18.08 1.01 7.56
CA TYR A 225 -16.87 1.63 7.04
C TYR A 225 -16.64 1.30 5.56
N SER A 226 -16.46 2.33 4.74
CA SER A 226 -16.12 2.19 3.32
C SER A 226 -14.61 2.26 3.12
N HIS A 227 -14.02 1.12 2.74
CA HIS A 227 -12.58 0.95 2.56
C HIS A 227 -12.29 0.32 1.20
N LEU A 228 -11.05 0.43 0.72
CA LEU A 228 -10.58 -0.09 -0.56
C LEU A 228 -11.47 0.41 -1.72
N LEU A 229 -11.76 -0.41 -2.71
CA LEU A 229 -12.55 0.01 -3.87
C LEU A 229 -13.92 0.60 -3.48
N ARG A 230 -14.58 0.06 -2.45
CA ARG A 230 -15.87 0.62 -2.01
C ARG A 230 -15.72 2.07 -1.52
N GLY A 231 -14.62 2.40 -0.86
CA GLY A 231 -14.31 3.78 -0.45
C GLY A 231 -13.91 4.65 -1.64
N GLU A 232 -13.08 4.11 -2.52
CA GLU A 232 -12.57 4.84 -3.69
C GLU A 232 -13.67 5.23 -4.68
N ARG A 233 -14.72 4.40 -4.82
CA ARG A 233 -15.82 4.66 -5.77
C ARG A 233 -16.57 5.97 -5.53
N PHE A 234 -16.57 6.51 -4.31
CA PHE A 234 -17.24 7.77 -4.01
C PHE A 234 -16.61 8.95 -4.76
N LEU A 235 -15.30 8.95 -4.93
CA LEU A 235 -14.64 9.97 -5.76
C LEU A 235 -15.07 9.85 -7.23
N HIS A 236 -15.11 8.64 -7.78
CA HIS A 236 -15.56 8.43 -9.16
C HIS A 236 -16.99 8.90 -9.37
N LEU A 237 -17.90 8.57 -8.45
CA LEU A 237 -19.30 9.04 -8.50
C LEU A 237 -19.38 10.56 -8.39
N TRP A 238 -18.57 11.17 -7.54
CA TRP A 238 -18.51 12.62 -7.39
C TRP A 238 -17.97 13.31 -8.65
N LEU A 239 -16.91 12.78 -9.26
CA LEU A 239 -16.37 13.28 -10.53
C LEU A 239 -17.40 13.22 -11.65
N ASP A 240 -18.13 12.09 -11.76
CA ASP A 240 -19.20 11.94 -12.74
C ASP A 240 -20.38 12.90 -12.47
N GLN A 241 -20.76 13.10 -11.20
CA GLN A 241 -21.83 14.01 -10.80
C GLN A 241 -21.53 15.48 -11.16
N HIS A 242 -20.25 15.85 -11.16
CA HIS A 242 -19.77 17.20 -11.51
C HIS A 242 -19.24 17.31 -12.93
N ASP A 243 -19.48 16.30 -13.78
CA ASP A 243 -19.08 16.27 -15.20
C ASP A 243 -17.57 16.50 -15.44
N TYR A 244 -16.70 16.06 -14.53
CA TYR A 244 -15.27 16.06 -14.76
C TYR A 244 -14.87 14.95 -15.74
N GLU A 245 -13.99 15.30 -16.69
CA GLU A 245 -13.36 14.29 -17.54
C GLU A 245 -12.10 13.75 -16.84
N TYR A 246 -12.02 12.44 -16.72
CA TYR A 246 -10.87 11.77 -16.11
C TYR A 246 -10.56 10.43 -16.76
N ASP A 247 -9.28 10.05 -16.71
CA ASP A 247 -8.82 8.71 -17.02
C ASP A 247 -8.46 7.96 -15.73
N VAL A 248 -8.42 6.63 -15.80
CA VAL A 248 -8.09 5.78 -14.65
C VAL A 248 -6.94 4.84 -15.02
N ILE A 249 -5.99 4.73 -14.12
CA ILE A 249 -4.93 3.71 -14.14
C ILE A 249 -4.79 3.07 -12.76
N THR A 250 -4.08 1.95 -12.72
CA THR A 250 -3.67 1.31 -11.47
C THR A 250 -2.28 1.77 -11.05
N ASP A 251 -1.94 1.60 -9.78
CA ASP A 251 -0.57 1.78 -9.28
C ASP A 251 0.44 0.81 -9.93
N ARG A 252 -0.03 -0.33 -10.44
CA ARG A 252 0.76 -1.24 -11.28
C ARG A 252 1.10 -0.65 -12.64
N ASP A 253 0.15 0.05 -13.28
CA ASP A 253 0.42 0.76 -14.53
C ASP A 253 1.47 1.85 -14.31
N LEU A 254 1.40 2.54 -13.17
CA LEU A 254 2.39 3.54 -12.78
C LEU A 254 3.78 2.94 -12.54
N ASP A 255 3.87 1.80 -11.86
CA ASP A 255 5.13 1.07 -11.70
C ASP A 255 5.73 0.66 -13.04
N SER A 256 4.92 0.10 -13.92
CA SER A 256 5.36 -0.38 -15.23
C SER A 256 5.80 0.76 -16.15
N ASN A 257 5.12 1.90 -16.12
CA ASN A 257 5.39 3.09 -16.92
C ASN A 257 5.23 4.39 -16.12
N PRO A 258 6.24 4.79 -15.34
CA PRO A 258 6.18 6.04 -14.57
C PRO A 258 5.96 7.31 -15.41
N GLU A 259 6.35 7.27 -16.68
CA GLU A 259 6.22 8.40 -17.60
C GLU A 259 4.76 8.70 -18.00
N ILE A 260 3.82 7.77 -17.70
CA ILE A 260 2.40 7.94 -18.02
C ILE A 260 1.78 9.22 -17.42
N LEU A 261 2.34 9.70 -16.30
CA LEU A 261 1.85 10.89 -15.60
C LEU A 261 2.09 12.19 -16.37
N LYS A 262 3.13 12.27 -17.20
CA LYS A 262 3.57 13.51 -17.88
C LYS A 262 2.50 14.20 -18.74
N ASP A 263 1.53 13.44 -19.14
CA ASP A 263 0.51 13.91 -20.08
C ASP A 263 -0.75 14.45 -19.38
N TYR A 264 -0.79 14.42 -18.06
CA TYR A 264 -1.95 14.85 -17.27
C TYR A 264 -1.64 16.15 -16.52
N GLN A 265 -2.66 17.01 -16.39
CA GLN A 265 -2.53 18.25 -15.62
C GLN A 265 -2.57 17.96 -14.11
N VAL A 266 -3.43 17.01 -13.71
CA VAL A 266 -3.60 16.61 -12.32
C VAL A 266 -3.58 15.10 -12.21
N VAL A 267 -2.86 14.59 -11.21
CA VAL A 267 -2.91 13.19 -10.78
C VAL A 267 -3.61 13.13 -9.43
N CYS A 268 -4.67 12.33 -9.34
CA CYS A 268 -5.40 12.09 -8.11
C CYS A 268 -5.04 10.73 -7.54
N LEU A 269 -4.51 10.69 -6.32
CA LEU A 269 -4.36 9.47 -5.51
C LEU A 269 -5.65 9.27 -4.72
N ASN A 270 -6.27 8.09 -4.84
CA ASN A 270 -7.62 7.88 -4.32
C ASN A 270 -7.65 6.78 -3.24
N GLY A 271 -8.40 7.03 -2.18
CA GLY A 271 -8.75 6.06 -1.15
C GLY A 271 -7.60 5.68 -0.23
N HIS A 272 -7.22 4.41 -0.18
CA HIS A 272 -6.14 3.91 0.66
C HIS A 272 -4.92 3.52 -0.19
N SER A 273 -4.06 4.46 -0.46
CA SER A 273 -2.90 4.29 -1.34
C SER A 273 -1.63 3.95 -0.55
N GLU A 274 -1.64 2.77 0.09
CA GLU A 274 -0.68 2.36 1.12
C GLU A 274 0.59 1.68 0.57
N TYR A 275 0.45 0.85 -0.48
CA TYR A 275 1.51 -0.04 -0.99
C TYR A 275 2.13 0.49 -2.27
N TRP A 276 3.37 0.97 -2.20
CA TRP A 276 4.05 1.63 -3.31
C TRP A 276 5.37 0.97 -3.68
N SER A 277 5.66 0.92 -4.98
CA SER A 277 7.01 0.63 -5.45
C SER A 277 7.88 1.88 -5.48
N ASP A 278 9.19 1.69 -5.47
CA ASP A 278 10.16 2.77 -5.65
C ASP A 278 10.00 3.46 -7.02
N ARG A 279 9.72 2.69 -8.08
CA ARG A 279 9.49 3.25 -9.42
C ARG A 279 8.24 4.14 -9.51
N ALA A 280 7.15 3.73 -8.89
CA ALA A 280 5.93 4.54 -8.83
C ALA A 280 6.14 5.83 -8.03
N TYR A 281 6.87 5.75 -6.92
CA TYR A 281 7.25 6.91 -6.10
C TYR A 281 8.10 7.89 -6.90
N ASP A 282 9.17 7.42 -7.53
CA ASP A 282 10.05 8.25 -8.37
C ASP A 282 9.30 8.87 -9.54
N GLY A 283 8.36 8.12 -10.14
CA GLY A 283 7.49 8.61 -11.21
C GLY A 283 6.65 9.81 -10.79
N LEU A 284 6.01 9.73 -9.62
CA LEU A 284 5.21 10.84 -9.09
C LEU A 284 6.09 12.03 -8.69
N ASP A 285 7.23 11.79 -8.05
CA ASP A 285 8.16 12.86 -7.66
C ASP A 285 8.70 13.61 -8.89
N ASN A 286 9.10 12.88 -9.93
CA ASN A 286 9.57 13.47 -11.19
C ASN A 286 8.45 14.24 -11.91
N TYR A 287 7.22 13.73 -11.92
CA TYR A 287 6.07 14.44 -12.47
C TYR A 287 5.82 15.78 -11.76
N LEU A 288 5.87 15.77 -10.42
CA LEU A 288 5.70 16.99 -9.63
C LEU A 288 6.86 17.95 -9.86
N LYS A 289 8.12 17.50 -9.86
CA LYS A 289 9.30 18.34 -10.19
C LYS A 289 9.21 18.98 -11.58
N ALA A 290 8.54 18.33 -12.51
CA ALA A 290 8.27 18.89 -13.83
C ALA A 290 7.12 19.91 -13.85
N GLY A 291 6.52 20.27 -12.72
CA GLY A 291 5.45 21.25 -12.59
C GLY A 291 4.03 20.66 -12.54
N GLY A 292 3.89 19.34 -12.44
CA GLY A 292 2.60 18.66 -12.33
C GLY A 292 1.87 19.00 -11.02
N ALA A 293 0.61 18.59 -10.92
CA ALA A 293 -0.20 18.79 -9.72
C ALA A 293 -0.78 17.47 -9.19
N ALA A 294 -0.69 17.24 -7.88
CA ALA A 294 -1.28 16.09 -7.22
C ALA A 294 -2.43 16.51 -6.30
N MET A 295 -3.55 15.81 -6.44
CA MET A 295 -4.68 15.85 -5.52
C MET A 295 -4.71 14.52 -4.76
N VAL A 296 -4.34 14.53 -3.49
CA VAL A 296 -4.25 13.33 -2.67
C VAL A 296 -5.50 13.21 -1.80
N MET A 297 -6.45 12.38 -2.26
CA MET A 297 -7.69 12.02 -1.57
C MET A 297 -7.51 10.67 -0.86
N SER A 298 -6.46 10.59 -0.03
CA SER A 298 -5.96 9.34 0.56
C SER A 298 -5.46 9.60 1.98
N GLY A 299 -5.28 8.54 2.72
CA GLY A 299 -4.56 8.50 4.00
C GLY A 299 -3.73 7.23 4.08
N ASN A 300 -2.78 7.19 5.00
CA ASN A 300 -1.72 6.17 5.08
C ASN A 300 -1.05 5.97 3.71
N THR A 301 -0.74 7.08 3.07
CA THR A 301 -0.28 7.12 1.69
C THR A 301 1.22 6.83 1.62
N MET A 302 1.64 5.96 0.66
CA MET A 302 3.06 5.58 0.46
C MET A 302 3.69 5.00 1.74
N PHE A 303 3.03 4.04 2.36
CA PHE A 303 3.46 3.52 3.65
C PHE A 303 4.38 2.30 3.55
N TRP A 304 3.96 1.23 2.83
CA TRP A 304 4.74 0.02 2.64
C TRP A 304 5.42 -0.05 1.27
N ARG A 305 6.72 -0.37 1.26
CA ARG A 305 7.42 -0.66 0.01
C ARG A 305 7.00 -2.04 -0.53
N VAL A 306 6.67 -2.09 -1.81
CA VAL A 306 6.47 -3.32 -2.58
C VAL A 306 7.45 -3.42 -3.74
N SER A 307 7.66 -4.63 -4.23
CA SER A 307 8.33 -4.92 -5.50
C SER A 307 7.59 -6.04 -6.23
N PHE A 308 7.89 -6.21 -7.50
CA PHE A 308 7.26 -7.22 -8.35
C PHE A 308 8.32 -8.15 -8.94
N ASP A 309 7.94 -9.40 -9.19
CA ASP A 309 8.82 -10.36 -9.86
C ASP A 309 8.99 -10.03 -11.35
N ASP A 310 9.95 -10.69 -12.01
CA ASP A 310 10.26 -10.45 -13.43
C ASP A 310 9.07 -10.77 -14.37
N SER A 311 8.10 -11.56 -13.91
CA SER A 311 6.87 -11.85 -14.66
C SER A 311 5.76 -10.84 -14.42
N ASP A 312 5.95 -9.93 -13.47
CA ASP A 312 4.95 -8.97 -13.05
C ASP A 312 3.66 -9.58 -12.47
N GLU A 313 3.75 -10.84 -12.02
CA GLU A 313 2.61 -11.61 -11.53
C GLU A 313 2.58 -11.78 -10.01
N VAL A 314 3.67 -11.42 -9.32
CA VAL A 314 3.79 -11.59 -7.87
C VAL A 314 4.28 -10.30 -7.22
N MET A 315 3.47 -9.78 -6.30
CA MET A 315 3.86 -8.67 -5.43
C MET A 315 4.54 -9.20 -4.18
N GLU A 316 5.68 -8.62 -3.81
CA GLU A 316 6.39 -8.89 -2.57
C GLU A 316 6.33 -7.68 -1.65
N VAL A 317 6.08 -7.92 -0.36
CA VAL A 317 6.13 -6.93 0.72
C VAL A 317 6.80 -7.54 1.94
N ARG A 318 7.69 -6.80 2.57
CA ARG A 318 8.40 -7.22 3.79
C ARG A 318 8.05 -6.26 4.91
N LYS A 319 7.00 -6.58 5.66
CA LYS A 319 6.62 -5.80 6.83
C LYS A 319 7.56 -6.08 7.98
N PHE A 320 7.84 -5.07 8.79
CA PHE A 320 8.61 -5.20 10.02
C PHE A 320 7.99 -4.35 11.13
N GLY A 321 7.89 -4.93 12.32
CA GLY A 321 7.30 -4.26 13.49
C GLY A 321 6.24 -5.13 14.18
N THR A 322 5.54 -4.56 15.15
CA THR A 322 4.56 -5.25 15.99
C THR A 322 3.13 -4.81 15.72
N GLY A 323 2.86 -4.35 14.51
CA GLY A 323 1.56 -3.79 14.15
C GLY A 323 0.42 -4.81 14.06
N ILE A 324 -0.80 -4.30 13.98
CA ILE A 324 -2.00 -5.08 13.72
C ILE A 324 -1.93 -5.62 12.29
N GLY A 325 -2.39 -6.82 12.11
CA GLY A 325 -2.55 -7.38 10.77
C GLY A 325 -1.40 -8.26 10.30
N GLY A 326 -1.18 -9.35 10.99
CA GLY A 326 -0.28 -10.40 10.60
C GLY A 326 1.11 -10.29 11.24
N ARG A 327 1.87 -11.37 11.12
CA ARG A 327 3.25 -11.39 11.58
C ARG A 327 4.12 -10.50 10.72
N GLN A 328 5.10 -9.93 11.38
CA GLN A 328 6.10 -9.07 10.79
C GLN A 328 7.42 -9.84 10.67
N ALA A 329 8.30 -9.42 9.78
CA ALA A 329 9.66 -9.93 9.71
C ALA A 329 10.34 -9.83 11.09
N ALA A 330 10.89 -10.94 11.56
CA ALA A 330 11.47 -11.02 12.90
C ALA A 330 12.94 -10.61 12.94
N GLN A 331 13.64 -10.75 11.82
CA GLN A 331 15.07 -10.49 11.71
C GLN A 331 15.37 -9.52 10.58
N VAL A 332 16.45 -8.76 10.70
CA VAL A 332 16.85 -7.75 9.72
C VAL A 332 16.99 -8.30 8.31
N GLY A 333 17.55 -9.50 8.14
CA GLY A 333 17.69 -10.15 6.84
C GLY A 333 16.37 -10.45 6.12
N GLU A 334 15.29 -10.60 6.87
CA GLU A 334 13.95 -10.84 6.31
C GLU A 334 13.32 -9.59 5.69
N LEU A 335 13.88 -8.40 5.94
CA LEU A 335 13.40 -7.15 5.37
C LEU A 335 13.68 -7.01 3.88
N TYR A 336 14.69 -7.71 3.36
CA TYR A 336 15.15 -7.52 1.98
C TYR A 336 14.31 -8.35 1.01
N HIS A 337 13.79 -7.68 -0.02
CA HIS A 337 13.00 -8.32 -1.06
C HIS A 337 13.86 -9.29 -1.88
N SER A 338 13.30 -10.43 -2.22
CA SER A 338 14.00 -11.43 -3.03
C SER A 338 14.07 -11.07 -4.52
N HIS A 339 13.27 -10.12 -4.98
CA HIS A 339 13.23 -9.72 -6.38
C HIS A 339 14.39 -8.77 -6.74
N ASP A 340 14.71 -7.83 -5.85
CA ASP A 340 15.65 -6.75 -6.14
C ASP A 340 16.73 -6.56 -5.07
N PHE A 341 16.73 -7.38 -4.02
CA PHE A 341 17.63 -7.29 -2.84
C PHE A 341 17.61 -5.95 -2.12
N LYS A 342 16.65 -5.08 -2.42
CA LYS A 342 16.48 -3.83 -1.70
C LYS A 342 15.68 -4.06 -0.42
N ARG A 343 15.90 -3.18 0.54
CA ARG A 343 15.15 -3.18 1.79
C ARG A 343 13.66 -2.97 1.52
N GLY A 344 12.82 -3.73 2.19
CA GLY A 344 11.39 -3.51 2.33
C GLY A 344 11.06 -2.74 3.61
N SER A 345 9.87 -2.95 4.17
CA SER A 345 9.29 -2.25 5.30
C SER A 345 8.69 -0.89 4.91
N LEU A 346 8.68 0.07 5.82
CA LEU A 346 8.10 1.40 5.57
C LEU A 346 8.88 2.15 4.48
N MET A 347 8.17 2.75 3.53
CA MET A 347 8.76 3.56 2.46
C MET A 347 9.76 4.58 3.01
N ARG A 348 9.43 5.25 4.12
CA ARG A 348 10.32 6.23 4.77
C ARG A 348 11.68 5.67 5.22
N PHE A 349 11.72 4.40 5.59
CA PHE A 349 12.98 3.71 5.96
C PHE A 349 13.67 3.04 4.79
N CYS A 350 13.03 3.04 3.63
CA CYS A 350 13.62 2.57 2.37
C CYS A 350 14.19 3.72 1.53
N GLY A 351 14.21 4.96 2.06
CA GLY A 351 14.67 6.14 1.33
C GLY A 351 13.59 6.89 0.54
N TYR A 352 12.33 6.49 0.66
CA TYR A 352 11.18 7.01 -0.09
C TYR A 352 10.10 7.61 0.83
N PRO A 353 10.40 8.64 1.64
CA PRO A 353 9.43 9.17 2.59
C PRO A 353 8.33 9.97 1.91
N ALA A 354 7.07 9.65 2.23
CA ALA A 354 5.89 10.30 1.65
C ALA A 354 5.90 11.82 1.77
N TRP A 355 6.30 12.36 2.93
CA TRP A 355 6.31 13.82 3.17
C TRP A 355 7.18 14.62 2.19
N LYS A 356 8.22 14.03 1.59
CA LYS A 356 9.06 14.72 0.59
C LYS A 356 8.35 14.94 -0.75
N VAL A 357 7.35 14.10 -1.05
CA VAL A 357 6.65 14.14 -2.34
C VAL A 357 5.26 14.74 -2.20
N ILE A 358 4.50 14.30 -1.19
CA ILE A 358 3.10 14.68 -1.00
C ILE A 358 2.83 15.49 0.29
N GLY A 359 3.87 15.88 1.02
CA GLY A 359 3.81 16.80 2.16
C GLY A 359 3.36 16.20 3.48
N LEU A 360 2.73 15.04 3.49
CA LEU A 360 2.24 14.34 4.67
C LEU A 360 2.80 12.92 4.78
N THR A 361 2.62 12.33 5.95
CA THR A 361 2.97 10.94 6.26
C THR A 361 2.03 10.38 7.31
N CYS A 362 1.80 9.08 7.31
CA CYS A 362 0.91 8.43 8.25
C CYS A 362 1.36 8.63 9.71
N ILE A 363 0.40 8.98 10.55
CA ILE A 363 0.59 9.06 12.00
C ILE A 363 -0.02 7.86 12.73
N GLY A 364 -1.02 7.22 12.16
CA GLY A 364 -1.65 6.08 12.79
C GLY A 364 -3.10 5.90 12.37
N TRP A 365 -3.81 5.08 13.13
CA TRP A 365 -5.20 4.74 12.88
C TRP A 365 -6.07 4.94 14.12
N GLY A 366 -7.36 5.11 13.88
CA GLY A 366 -8.36 5.22 14.94
C GLY A 366 -9.76 4.86 14.46
N THR A 367 -10.61 4.43 15.39
CA THR A 367 -11.97 4.00 15.09
C THR A 367 -12.99 5.14 15.09
N ALA A 368 -12.63 6.31 15.63
CA ALA A 368 -13.46 7.49 15.60
C ALA A 368 -13.29 8.25 14.28
N PHE A 369 -14.40 8.64 13.68
CA PHE A 369 -14.44 9.47 12.48
C PHE A 369 -14.85 10.88 12.87
N LYS A 370 -13.99 11.86 12.60
CA LYS A 370 -14.17 13.27 12.99
C LYS A 370 -14.21 14.16 11.74
N PRO A 371 -14.84 15.34 11.81
CA PRO A 371 -14.77 16.32 10.74
C PRO A 371 -13.43 17.05 10.76
N TYR A 372 -13.15 17.78 9.68
CA TYR A 372 -12.10 18.79 9.65
C TYR A 372 -12.56 20.06 10.35
N THR A 373 -11.63 20.77 10.96
CA THR A 373 -11.79 22.11 11.53
C THR A 373 -10.95 23.09 10.71
N VAL A 374 -11.53 24.19 10.29
CA VAL A 374 -10.86 25.22 9.46
C VAL A 374 -9.80 25.97 10.24
N ASP A 375 -8.57 26.02 9.73
CA ASP A 375 -7.46 26.82 10.27
C ASP A 375 -7.24 28.14 9.51
N GLN A 376 -7.33 28.09 8.16
CA GLN A 376 -6.97 29.17 7.24
C GLN A 376 -8.17 29.55 6.36
N PRO A 377 -9.23 30.22 6.90
CA PRO A 377 -10.46 30.50 6.16
C PRO A 377 -10.23 31.44 4.96
N ASP A 378 -9.20 32.30 5.03
CA ASP A 378 -8.87 33.23 3.94
C ASP A 378 -8.09 32.59 2.79
N HIS A 379 -7.67 31.33 2.93
CA HIS A 379 -6.99 30.61 1.86
C HIS A 379 -7.93 30.44 0.65
N PHE A 380 -7.40 30.60 -0.57
CA PHE A 380 -8.21 30.57 -1.79
C PHE A 380 -9.03 29.27 -1.94
N LEU A 381 -8.56 28.17 -1.40
CA LEU A 381 -9.27 26.88 -1.43
C LEU A 381 -10.66 26.92 -0.79
N PHE A 382 -10.91 27.84 0.14
CA PHE A 382 -12.23 28.01 0.75
C PHE A 382 -13.10 29.04 0.03
N ASN A 383 -12.54 29.80 -0.89
CA ASN A 383 -13.17 31.03 -1.40
C ASN A 383 -13.34 31.09 -2.91
N HIS A 384 -12.49 30.45 -3.70
CA HIS A 384 -12.47 30.71 -5.15
C HIS A 384 -12.31 29.43 -6.00
N PRO A 385 -13.17 29.23 -7.02
CA PRO A 385 -14.32 30.07 -7.40
C PRO A 385 -15.57 29.83 -6.54
N TYR A 386 -15.60 28.78 -5.72
CA TYR A 386 -16.76 28.39 -4.92
C TYR A 386 -16.55 28.73 -3.44
N ALA A 387 -17.18 29.82 -2.97
CA ALA A 387 -17.08 30.21 -1.58
C ALA A 387 -17.79 29.18 -0.67
N THR A 388 -17.09 28.69 0.35
CA THR A 388 -17.68 27.81 1.38
C THR A 388 -18.43 28.62 2.43
N GLY A 389 -18.00 29.87 2.71
CA GLY A 389 -18.53 30.69 3.79
C GLY A 389 -18.04 30.28 5.18
N LEU A 390 -17.15 29.28 5.27
CA LEU A 390 -16.59 28.78 6.52
C LEU A 390 -15.63 29.80 7.15
N LYS A 391 -15.66 29.85 8.49
CA LYS A 391 -14.80 30.67 9.34
C LYS A 391 -13.79 29.79 10.09
N LYS A 392 -12.77 30.40 10.65
CA LYS A 392 -11.82 29.69 11.50
C LYS A 392 -12.56 29.02 12.67
N GLY A 393 -12.31 27.73 12.84
CA GLY A 393 -12.94 26.91 13.87
C GLY A 393 -14.24 26.21 13.42
N ASP A 394 -14.82 26.58 12.28
CA ASP A 394 -15.97 25.85 11.74
C ASP A 394 -15.55 24.45 11.29
N THR A 395 -16.49 23.52 11.35
CA THR A 395 -16.27 22.12 10.95
C THR A 395 -16.91 21.80 9.60
N PHE A 396 -16.28 20.90 8.84
CA PHE A 396 -16.76 20.41 7.53
C PHE A 396 -16.17 19.03 7.23
N GLY A 397 -16.63 18.42 6.13
CA GLY A 397 -16.17 17.10 5.73
C GLY A 397 -16.86 16.01 6.54
N PHE A 398 -18.17 15.88 6.37
CA PHE A 398 -19.00 14.87 7.00
C PHE A 398 -19.36 13.77 5.98
N ILE A 399 -19.50 12.52 6.45
CA ILE A 399 -20.02 11.39 5.68
C ILE A 399 -21.46 11.06 6.06
N SER A 400 -21.93 11.60 7.18
CA SER A 400 -23.32 11.64 7.64
C SER A 400 -23.44 12.75 8.69
N ASP A 401 -24.65 12.99 9.23
CA ASP A 401 -24.92 14.11 10.15
C ASP A 401 -23.93 14.25 11.31
N ASP A 402 -23.47 13.13 11.88
CA ASP A 402 -22.60 13.12 13.05
C ASP A 402 -21.23 12.44 12.82
N VAL A 403 -20.93 12.00 11.59
CA VAL A 403 -19.72 11.22 11.28
C VAL A 403 -18.85 11.99 10.31
N GLY A 404 -17.63 12.30 10.73
CA GLY A 404 -16.67 13.03 9.91
C GLY A 404 -15.96 12.18 8.86
N ALA A 405 -15.25 12.83 7.94
CA ALA A 405 -14.49 12.22 6.85
C ALA A 405 -13.03 11.95 7.22
N VAL A 406 -12.64 12.13 8.48
CA VAL A 406 -11.28 11.83 8.96
C VAL A 406 -11.34 10.70 9.96
N GLY A 407 -10.77 9.57 9.60
CA GLY A 407 -10.80 8.40 10.48
C GLY A 407 -10.20 7.18 9.82
N HIS A 408 -10.14 6.11 10.59
CA HIS A 408 -9.43 4.88 10.35
C HIS A 408 -7.92 5.14 10.27
N GLU A 409 -7.37 5.57 9.16
CA GLU A 409 -5.96 5.96 9.02
C GLU A 409 -5.85 7.36 8.45
N PHE A 410 -4.91 8.13 8.98
CA PHE A 410 -4.76 9.53 8.63
C PHE A 410 -3.30 10.00 8.71
N ASP A 411 -3.03 11.09 8.00
CA ASP A 411 -1.70 11.60 7.74
C ASP A 411 -1.48 12.97 8.37
N VAL A 412 -0.22 13.27 8.67
CA VAL A 412 0.23 14.52 9.28
C VAL A 412 1.51 15.00 8.63
N ARG A 413 1.87 16.24 8.93
CA ARG A 413 3.18 16.80 8.61
C ARG A 413 4.29 16.08 9.39
N LEU A 414 5.50 16.09 8.83
CA LEU A 414 6.66 15.49 9.50
C LEU A 414 6.90 16.10 10.88
N SER A 415 6.79 17.43 11.03
CA SER A 415 6.95 18.13 12.31
C SER A 415 5.92 17.69 13.36
N THR A 416 4.69 17.35 12.95
CA THR A 416 3.67 16.78 13.85
C THR A 416 4.04 15.36 14.25
N LEU A 417 4.50 14.55 13.30
CA LEU A 417 4.97 13.19 13.58
C LEU A 417 6.15 13.17 14.56
N GLN A 418 7.13 14.06 14.37
CA GLN A 418 8.30 14.19 15.26
C GLN A 418 7.90 14.54 16.70
N ARG A 419 6.90 15.41 16.88
CA ARG A 419 6.38 15.72 18.22
C ARG A 419 5.62 14.56 18.86
N ALA A 420 4.91 13.78 18.05
CA ALA A 420 4.13 12.64 18.51
C ALA A 420 4.97 11.39 18.81
N THR A 421 6.19 11.31 18.30
CA THR A 421 7.08 10.16 18.48
C THR A 421 8.34 10.55 19.26
N ASN A 422 8.85 9.65 20.10
CA ASN A 422 10.18 9.77 20.71
C ASN A 422 11.22 8.93 19.94
N ASP A 423 11.07 8.85 18.64
CA ASP A 423 11.91 7.99 17.82
C ASP A 423 13.20 8.71 17.41
N PRO A 424 14.39 8.24 17.86
CA PRO A 424 15.66 8.84 17.46
C PRO A 424 15.89 8.84 15.94
N VAL A 425 15.28 7.91 15.21
CA VAL A 425 15.37 7.85 13.74
C VAL A 425 14.68 9.04 13.08
N MET A 426 13.72 9.66 13.77
CA MET A 426 13.02 10.85 13.27
C MET A 426 13.78 12.13 13.57
N GLU A 427 14.79 12.07 14.46
CA GLU A 427 15.65 13.23 14.77
C GLU A 427 16.48 13.60 13.53
N GLY A 428 16.58 14.88 13.27
CA GLY A 428 17.36 15.40 12.14
C GLY A 428 16.69 15.30 10.76
N LEU A 429 15.53 14.67 10.65
CA LEU A 429 14.73 14.75 9.43
C LEU A 429 14.15 16.15 9.28
N VAL A 430 14.19 16.67 8.06
CA VAL A 430 13.74 18.03 7.76
C VAL A 430 12.45 17.97 6.95
N GLU A 431 11.48 18.75 7.41
CA GLU A 431 10.23 18.97 6.67
C GLU A 431 10.49 19.91 5.50
N PRO A 432 9.93 19.65 4.31
CA PRO A 432 10.01 20.59 3.20
C PRO A 432 9.35 21.94 3.52
N ASP A 433 9.92 23.02 2.99
CA ASP A 433 9.38 24.36 3.15
C ASP A 433 8.08 24.58 2.37
N GLY A 434 7.27 25.54 2.80
CA GLY A 434 6.10 26.02 2.08
C GLY A 434 4.81 25.22 2.27
N ILE A 435 4.80 24.18 3.10
CA ILE A 435 3.58 23.41 3.40
C ILE A 435 2.64 24.26 4.28
N ILE A 436 1.42 24.46 3.79
CA ILE A 436 0.36 25.20 4.49
C ILE A 436 -0.69 24.20 4.99
N THR A 437 -0.89 24.13 6.30
CA THR A 437 -2.03 23.39 6.88
C THR A 437 -3.26 24.28 6.80
N VAL A 438 -4.26 23.86 6.03
CA VAL A 438 -5.50 24.62 5.80
C VAL A 438 -6.63 24.22 6.73
N ALA A 439 -6.63 22.96 7.17
CA ALA A 439 -7.57 22.45 8.16
C ALA A 439 -6.95 21.29 8.95
N ARG A 440 -7.51 20.98 10.12
CA ARG A 440 -7.11 19.85 10.97
C ARG A 440 -8.31 19.08 11.47
N SER A 441 -8.06 17.83 11.82
CA SER A 441 -9.03 17.04 12.58
C SER A 441 -8.40 16.59 13.89
N HIS A 442 -9.14 16.72 15.00
CA HIS A 442 -8.67 16.37 16.33
C HIS A 442 -9.28 15.04 16.76
N HIS A 443 -8.43 14.12 17.17
CA HIS A 443 -8.82 12.79 17.63
C HIS A 443 -8.36 12.58 19.08
N GLU A 444 -9.30 12.41 19.99
CA GLU A 444 -9.00 12.11 21.38
C GLU A 444 -8.32 10.75 21.48
N ARG A 445 -7.13 10.70 22.06
CA ARG A 445 -6.38 9.49 22.44
C ARG A 445 -6.50 8.33 21.44
N GLN A 446 -6.13 8.55 20.19
CA GLN A 446 -6.04 7.47 19.24
C GLN A 446 -4.79 6.62 19.49
N ILE A 447 -4.90 5.31 19.26
CA ILE A 447 -3.74 4.44 19.29
C ILE A 447 -2.90 4.77 18.06
N LEU A 448 -1.77 5.41 18.28
CA LEU A 448 -0.79 5.67 17.26
C LEU A 448 -0.03 4.35 17.00
N ASP A 449 -0.34 3.67 15.92
CA ASP A 449 0.38 2.45 15.57
C ASP A 449 1.62 2.80 14.73
N PHE A 450 2.64 3.34 15.42
CA PHE A 450 3.97 3.50 14.84
C PHE A 450 4.89 2.32 15.10
N ASN A 451 4.36 1.27 15.69
CA ASN A 451 5.12 0.09 16.08
C ASN A 451 5.67 -0.71 14.90
N ALA A 452 5.31 -0.35 13.68
CA ALA A 452 6.10 -0.75 12.53
C ALA A 452 7.55 -0.34 12.82
N GLU A 453 8.42 -1.29 13.06
CA GLU A 453 9.84 -1.16 13.41
C GLU A 453 10.18 -1.03 14.91
N GLY A 454 9.22 -1.31 15.80
CA GLY A 454 9.49 -1.43 17.24
C GLY A 454 9.61 -0.10 17.97
N HIS A 455 9.15 0.99 17.38
CA HIS A 455 9.08 2.29 18.03
C HIS A 455 7.86 2.37 18.94
N LYS A 456 8.06 2.79 20.17
CA LYS A 456 6.93 3.05 21.08
C LYS A 456 6.43 4.47 20.80
N PRO A 457 5.16 4.65 20.46
CA PRO A 457 4.60 5.99 20.36
C PRO A 457 4.73 6.70 21.70
N ARG A 458 5.01 7.98 21.66
CA ARG A 458 4.80 8.84 22.81
C ARG A 458 3.28 8.99 22.95
N VAL A 459 2.69 8.31 23.90
CA VAL A 459 1.34 8.62 24.35
C VAL A 459 1.46 9.92 25.14
N GLY A 460 1.42 11.05 24.44
CA GLY A 460 1.29 12.35 25.07
C GLY A 460 -0.16 12.58 25.48
N ASP A 461 -0.36 13.52 26.38
CA ASP A 461 -1.70 14.02 26.75
C ASP A 461 -2.32 14.89 25.63
N GLU A 462 -1.60 15.09 24.53
CA GLU A 462 -2.02 15.88 23.38
C GLU A 462 -2.90 15.04 22.44
N ASP A 463 -3.93 15.67 21.90
CA ASP A 463 -4.81 15.09 20.90
C ASP A 463 -4.01 14.73 19.64
N THR A 464 -4.34 13.59 19.07
CA THR A 464 -3.82 13.20 17.75
C THR A 464 -4.47 14.07 16.69
N ILE A 465 -3.68 14.62 15.79
CA ILE A 465 -4.12 15.56 14.78
C ILE A 465 -3.92 14.91 13.40
N ALA A 466 -4.95 14.94 12.57
CA ALA A 466 -4.83 14.76 11.11
C ALA A 466 -4.76 16.13 10.45
N GLU A 467 -4.02 16.26 9.37
CA GLU A 467 -3.81 17.54 8.70
C GLU A 467 -4.24 17.49 7.23
N MET A 468 -4.96 18.55 6.80
CA MET A 468 -5.22 18.83 5.40
C MET A 468 -4.31 19.96 4.96
N ILE A 469 -3.58 19.77 3.86
CA ILE A 469 -2.56 20.72 3.40
C ILE A 469 -2.74 21.16 1.96
N TYR A 470 -2.21 22.35 1.68
CA TYR A 470 -1.83 22.81 0.37
C TYR A 470 -0.34 23.12 0.33
N TRP A 471 0.33 22.76 -0.75
CA TRP A 471 1.76 22.94 -0.88
C TRP A 471 2.18 23.26 -2.32
N GLU A 472 2.83 24.40 -2.50
CA GLU A 472 3.61 24.71 -3.69
C GLU A 472 5.05 24.27 -3.42
N ARG A 473 5.47 23.22 -4.07
CA ARG A 473 6.78 22.62 -3.81
C ARG A 473 7.90 23.55 -4.30
N PRO A 474 8.96 23.77 -3.50
CA PRO A 474 10.12 24.57 -3.92
C PRO A 474 10.78 24.07 -5.20
N GLU A 475 10.73 22.76 -5.43
CA GLU A 475 11.32 22.10 -6.59
C GLU A 475 10.41 22.06 -7.82
N GLY A 476 9.21 22.60 -7.70
CA GLY A 476 8.14 22.58 -8.70
C GLY A 476 6.97 21.68 -8.34
N GLY A 477 5.84 21.92 -9.00
CA GLY A 477 4.60 21.19 -8.75
C GLY A 477 3.79 21.67 -7.55
N ARG A 478 2.57 21.17 -7.47
CA ARG A 478 1.60 21.56 -6.44
C ARG A 478 0.92 20.33 -5.87
N VAL A 479 0.67 20.36 -4.58
CA VAL A 479 0.03 19.24 -3.86
C VAL A 479 -1.12 19.80 -3.02
N PHE A 480 -2.28 19.18 -3.15
CA PHE A 480 -3.35 19.24 -2.16
C PHE A 480 -3.51 17.86 -1.55
N HIS A 481 -3.52 17.76 -0.22
CA HIS A 481 -3.62 16.48 0.46
C HIS A 481 -4.63 16.56 1.60
N THR A 482 -5.63 15.68 1.58
CA THR A 482 -6.69 15.64 2.58
C THR A 482 -6.29 14.95 3.88
N GLY A 483 -5.27 14.08 3.84
CA GLY A 483 -4.74 13.39 5.01
C GLY A 483 -5.65 12.31 5.61
N SER A 484 -6.63 11.78 4.87
CA SER A 484 -7.50 10.72 5.38
C SER A 484 -8.01 9.80 4.27
N ILE A 485 -8.08 8.50 4.55
CA ILE A 485 -8.61 7.51 3.60
C ILE A 485 -10.12 7.65 3.36
N ALA A 486 -10.86 8.28 4.29
CA ALA A 486 -12.30 8.48 4.16
C ALA A 486 -12.67 9.77 3.43
N SER A 487 -11.70 10.57 2.99
CA SER A 487 -11.94 11.87 2.35
C SER A 487 -12.71 11.76 1.04
N ALA A 488 -12.48 10.72 0.24
CA ALA A 488 -13.25 10.45 -0.98
C ALA A 488 -14.74 10.23 -0.69
N TRP A 489 -15.05 9.61 0.44
CA TRP A 489 -16.41 9.44 0.89
C TRP A 489 -17.01 10.77 1.38
N GLY A 490 -16.23 11.54 2.13
CA GLY A 490 -16.64 12.88 2.58
C GLY A 490 -16.94 13.83 1.43
N VAL A 491 -16.14 13.86 0.37
CA VAL A 491 -16.36 14.76 -0.78
C VAL A 491 -17.69 14.52 -1.48
N PHE A 492 -18.17 13.28 -1.46
CA PHE A 492 -19.45 12.91 -2.06
C PHE A 492 -20.65 13.37 -1.22
N HIS A 493 -20.50 13.49 0.10
CA HIS A 493 -21.61 13.79 1.01
C HIS A 493 -21.62 15.21 1.57
N ASP A 494 -20.45 15.85 1.68
CA ASP A 494 -20.31 17.18 2.29
C ASP A 494 -20.13 18.26 1.23
N GLU A 495 -21.04 19.22 1.20
CA GLU A 495 -21.03 20.30 0.19
C GLU A 495 -19.79 21.21 0.33
N ASN A 496 -19.34 21.50 1.54
CA ASN A 496 -18.18 22.37 1.76
C ASN A 496 -16.89 21.70 1.34
N LEU A 497 -16.71 20.40 1.65
CA LEU A 497 -15.58 19.63 1.16
C LEU A 497 -15.64 19.48 -0.38
N SER A 498 -16.84 19.30 -0.95
CA SER A 498 -17.06 19.28 -2.40
C SER A 498 -16.62 20.59 -3.06
N LYS A 499 -17.06 21.74 -2.52
CA LYS A 499 -16.64 23.07 -3.01
C LYS A 499 -15.12 23.25 -2.92
N LEU A 500 -14.52 22.85 -1.81
CA LEU A 500 -13.07 22.94 -1.62
C LEU A 500 -12.31 22.12 -2.66
N VAL A 501 -12.72 20.87 -2.90
CA VAL A 501 -12.07 20.01 -3.91
C VAL A 501 -12.30 20.54 -5.33
N ARG A 502 -13.46 21.12 -5.64
CA ARG A 502 -13.69 21.83 -6.92
C ARG A 502 -12.75 23.04 -7.06
N ASN A 503 -12.54 23.81 -5.99
CA ASN A 503 -11.57 24.91 -5.98
C ASN A 503 -10.15 24.43 -6.25
N VAL A 504 -9.75 23.28 -5.67
CA VAL A 504 -8.45 22.63 -5.96
C VAL A 504 -8.33 22.29 -7.44
N LEU A 505 -9.30 21.59 -8.02
CA LEU A 505 -9.27 21.20 -9.43
C LEU A 505 -9.26 22.43 -10.35
N HIS A 506 -10.08 23.43 -10.06
CA HIS A 506 -10.08 24.70 -10.81
C HIS A 506 -8.72 25.40 -10.77
N HIS A 507 -8.10 25.47 -9.58
CA HIS A 507 -6.77 26.08 -9.41
C HIS A 507 -5.68 25.28 -10.14
N PHE A 508 -5.83 23.96 -10.23
CA PHE A 508 -4.93 23.09 -10.98
C PHE A 508 -5.24 23.04 -12.48
N GLY A 509 -6.22 23.81 -12.96
CA GLY A 509 -6.55 23.95 -14.37
C GLY A 509 -7.54 22.92 -14.92
N VAL A 510 -8.16 22.12 -14.06
CA VAL A 510 -9.20 21.14 -14.43
C VAL A 510 -10.57 21.69 -14.11
N LYS A 511 -11.46 21.69 -15.08
CA LYS A 511 -12.82 22.23 -14.96
C LYS A 511 -13.85 21.14 -15.23
N GLY A 512 -14.94 21.14 -14.47
CA GLY A 512 -16.16 20.42 -14.79
C GLY A 512 -16.93 21.12 -15.92
N LYS A 513 -17.81 20.42 -16.60
CA LYS A 513 -18.63 21.02 -17.67
C LYS A 513 -19.61 22.09 -17.18
N ALA A 514 -19.91 22.08 -15.88
CA ALA A 514 -20.76 23.07 -15.25
C ALA A 514 -19.99 24.26 -14.65
N ASP A 515 -18.68 24.29 -14.78
CA ASP A 515 -17.77 25.35 -14.37
C ASP A 515 -17.41 26.23 -15.58
#